data_28fe38c83fbcc50011c9d0ea0af0a615
#
_entry.id   28fe38c83fbcc50011c9d0ea0af0a615
#
_cell.length_a   1.000
_cell.length_b   1.000
_cell.length_c   1.000
_cell.angle_alpha   90.00
_cell.angle_beta   90.00
_cell.angle_gamma   90.00
#
_symmetry.space_group_name_H-M   'P 1'
#
loop_
_entity.id
_entity.type
_entity.pdbx_description
1 polymer ?
#
loop_
_entity_poly.entity_id
_entity_poly.type
_entity_poly.pdbx_seq_one_letter_code
_entity_poly.pdbx_strand_id
1 'polypeptide(L)'
;MGLKSDKLCVECETPLIGRVDKKFCNDMCRNSYNNLLNKDANEYVRKVNVILRKNRRILSSLMNGSDKGKATKEQLLINGFNFYYYTNIYQTKQGKKYYFNYELGYLELEEEQFALVKKQDYVK
;
A
#
# COMPACT_ATOMS: atom_id res chain seq x y z
N MET A 1 -35.26 36.58 1.02
CA MET A 1 -35.30 35.82 0.64
C MET A 1 -34.60 34.99 0.94
N GLY A 2 -34.71 34.61 1.49
CA GLY A 2 -34.00 33.74 2.08
C GLY A 2 -33.51 32.73 1.26
N LEU A 3 -32.54 32.87 0.90
CA LEU A 3 -31.94 31.96 0.14
C LEU A 3 -31.68 30.73 0.84
N LYS A 4 -32.66 29.94 0.99
CA LYS A 4 -32.36 28.65 1.47
C LYS A 4 -31.66 27.90 0.41
N SER A 5 -30.46 27.60 0.66
CA SER A 5 -29.74 26.64 -0.16
C SER A 5 -30.35 25.26 0.06
N ASP A 6 -30.64 24.54 -1.00
CA ASP A 6 -31.12 23.18 -0.89
C ASP A 6 -29.97 22.22 -0.52
N LYS A 7 -28.79 22.77 -0.27
CA LYS A 7 -27.63 21.97 0.10
C LYS A 7 -27.65 21.64 1.59
N LEU A 8 -27.18 20.44 1.88
CA LEU A 8 -27.05 19.92 3.24
C LEU A 8 -25.60 19.88 3.65
N CYS A 9 -25.35 19.99 4.96
CA CYS A 9 -24.01 19.80 5.50
C CYS A 9 -23.52 18.39 5.18
N VAL A 10 -22.31 18.27 4.67
CA VAL A 10 -21.75 16.99 4.26
C VAL A 10 -21.63 16.03 5.45
N GLU A 11 -21.41 16.57 6.65
CA GLU A 11 -21.23 15.74 7.84
C GLU A 11 -22.53 15.42 8.57
N CYS A 12 -23.32 16.44 8.93
CA CYS A 12 -24.51 16.24 9.78
C CYS A 12 -25.84 16.34 9.04
N GLU A 13 -25.80 16.65 7.75
CA GLU A 13 -26.99 16.75 6.90
C GLU A 13 -27.96 17.85 7.30
N THR A 14 -27.53 18.82 8.13
CA THR A 14 -28.32 19.97 8.46
C THR A 14 -28.39 20.91 7.27
N PRO A 15 -29.55 21.50 6.94
CA PRO A 15 -29.63 22.45 5.84
C PRO A 15 -28.69 23.64 6.03
N LEU A 16 -27.96 23.95 4.97
CA LEU A 16 -26.98 25.05 5.00
C LEU A 16 -27.62 26.36 4.72
N ILE A 17 -27.21 27.37 5.46
CA ILE A 17 -27.68 28.76 5.30
C ILE A 17 -26.43 29.61 5.09
N GLY A 18 -26.46 30.46 4.09
CA GLY A 18 -25.36 31.37 3.82
C GLY A 18 -24.79 31.21 2.42
N ARG A 19 -23.47 31.14 2.30
CA ARG A 19 -22.82 31.10 1.01
C ARG A 19 -23.20 29.88 0.21
N VAL A 20 -23.26 30.04 -1.10
CA VAL A 20 -23.59 28.96 -2.01
C VAL A 20 -22.54 27.88 -1.99
N ASP A 21 -21.28 28.25 -1.75
CA ASP A 21 -20.15 27.32 -1.72
C ASP A 21 -19.94 26.63 -0.37
N LYS A 22 -20.82 26.92 0.60
CA LYS A 22 -20.68 26.31 1.93
C LYS A 22 -21.00 24.83 1.87
N LYS A 23 -20.12 24.01 2.45
CA LYS A 23 -20.26 22.55 2.49
C LYS A 23 -20.58 22.02 3.88
N PHE A 24 -20.21 22.76 4.91
CA PHE A 24 -20.39 22.36 6.30
C PHE A 24 -21.10 23.47 7.09
N CYS A 25 -21.92 23.05 8.04
CA CYS A 25 -22.67 24.03 8.84
C CYS A 25 -21.78 24.81 9.81
N ASN A 26 -20.65 24.22 10.22
CA ASN A 26 -19.69 24.89 11.08
C ASN A 26 -18.31 24.21 10.97
N ASP A 27 -17.32 24.79 11.67
CA ASP A 27 -15.96 24.27 11.62
C ASP A 27 -15.84 22.89 12.28
N MET A 28 -16.67 22.61 13.27
CA MET A 28 -16.67 21.33 13.94
C MET A 28 -17.03 20.20 12.97
N CYS A 29 -18.05 20.39 12.14
CA CYS A 29 -18.44 19.39 11.14
C CYS A 29 -17.35 19.21 10.09
N ARG A 30 -16.71 20.30 9.66
CA ARG A 30 -15.62 20.21 8.70
C ARG A 30 -14.44 19.43 9.26
N ASN A 31 -14.07 19.69 10.50
CA ASN A 31 -12.96 18.99 11.14
C ASN A 31 -13.28 17.51 11.33
N SER A 32 -14.50 17.17 11.74
CA SER A 32 -14.92 15.77 11.90
C SER A 32 -14.83 15.00 10.59
N TYR A 33 -15.31 15.61 9.51
CA TYR A 33 -15.28 14.99 8.19
C TYR A 33 -13.85 14.77 7.71
N ASN A 34 -13.00 15.78 7.83
CA ASN A 34 -11.60 15.68 7.41
C ASN A 34 -10.83 14.67 8.25
N ASN A 35 -11.08 14.61 9.56
CA ASN A 35 -10.42 13.65 10.43
C ASN A 35 -10.81 12.22 10.06
N LEU A 36 -12.06 11.98 9.70
CA LEU A 36 -12.51 10.67 9.26
C LEU A 36 -11.82 10.25 7.97
N LEU A 37 -11.73 11.15 6.99
CA LEU A 37 -11.04 10.86 5.74
C LEU A 37 -9.55 10.54 5.98
N ASN A 38 -8.90 11.33 6.82
CA ASN A 38 -7.49 11.12 7.14
C ASN A 38 -7.27 9.79 7.86
N LYS A 39 -8.19 9.43 8.75
CA LYS A 39 -8.11 8.17 9.47
C LYS A 39 -8.19 6.98 8.50
N ASP A 40 -9.15 7.01 7.58
CA ASP A 40 -9.32 5.93 6.62
C ASP A 40 -8.10 5.79 5.72
N ALA A 41 -7.55 6.92 5.23
CA ALA A 41 -6.35 6.91 4.42
C ALA A 41 -5.16 6.35 5.19
N ASN A 42 -5.00 6.76 6.45
CA ASN A 42 -3.90 6.30 7.30
C ASN A 42 -4.01 4.82 7.61
N GLU A 43 -5.21 4.30 7.83
CA GLU A 43 -5.42 2.88 8.09
C GLU A 43 -5.05 2.04 6.87
N TYR A 44 -5.43 2.49 5.68
CA TYR A 44 -5.09 1.79 4.45
C TYR A 44 -3.58 1.78 4.21
N VAL A 45 -2.93 2.94 4.35
CA VAL A 45 -1.48 3.06 4.18
C VAL A 45 -0.76 2.17 5.18
N ARG A 46 -1.20 2.18 6.43
CA ARG A 46 -0.61 1.34 7.48
C ARG A 46 -0.72 -0.14 7.15
N LYS A 47 -1.88 -0.56 6.65
CA LYS A 47 -2.10 -1.95 6.25
C LYS A 47 -1.15 -2.37 5.15
N VAL A 48 -1.01 -1.55 4.11
CA VAL A 48 -0.10 -1.84 2.99
C VAL A 48 1.35 -1.91 3.49
N ASN A 49 1.75 -0.95 4.33
CA ASN A 49 3.10 -0.92 4.88
C ASN A 49 3.42 -2.17 5.70
N VAL A 50 2.46 -2.64 6.50
CA VAL A 50 2.64 -3.86 7.29
C VAL A 50 2.86 -5.06 6.38
N ILE A 51 2.09 -5.17 5.30
CA ILE A 51 2.22 -6.26 4.33
C ILE A 51 3.60 -6.23 3.67
N LEU A 52 4.03 -5.06 3.21
CA LEU A 52 5.31 -4.90 2.53
C LEU A 52 6.48 -5.22 3.47
N ARG A 53 6.41 -4.74 4.72
CA ARG A 53 7.47 -5.02 5.72
C ARG A 53 7.52 -6.51 6.06
N LYS A 54 6.37 -7.16 6.14
CA LYS A 54 6.31 -8.58 6.40
C LYS A 54 6.94 -9.36 5.24
N ASN A 55 6.60 -8.99 4.01
CA ASN A 55 7.19 -9.60 2.83
C ASN A 55 8.72 -9.50 2.86
N ARG A 56 9.23 -8.29 3.14
CA ARG A 56 10.67 -8.06 3.23
C ARG A 56 11.31 -8.94 4.29
N ARG A 57 10.67 -9.04 5.46
CA ARG A 57 11.17 -9.85 6.56
C ARG A 57 11.25 -11.32 6.19
N ILE A 58 10.22 -11.82 5.48
CA ILE A 58 10.19 -13.20 5.02
C ILE A 58 11.34 -13.47 4.06
N LEU A 59 11.53 -12.59 3.07
CA LEU A 59 12.63 -12.74 2.12
C LEU A 59 13.98 -12.71 2.83
N SER A 60 14.16 -11.77 3.74
CA SER A 60 15.40 -11.64 4.52
C SER A 60 15.70 -12.90 5.32
N SER A 61 14.68 -13.45 5.97
CA SER A 61 14.80 -14.66 6.76
C SER A 61 15.24 -15.86 5.90
N LEU A 62 14.63 -16.00 4.73
CA LEU A 62 14.95 -17.11 3.83
C LEU A 62 16.30 -16.95 3.15
N MET A 63 16.79 -15.72 3.01
CA MET A 63 18.13 -15.47 2.47
C MET A 63 19.23 -15.72 3.48
N ASN A 64 18.87 -15.77 4.76
CA ASN A 64 19.78 -16.16 5.84
C ASN A 64 21.10 -15.37 5.86
N GLY A 65 21.02 -14.05 5.70
CA GLY A 65 22.18 -13.17 5.76
C GLY A 65 22.98 -13.07 4.47
N SER A 66 22.60 -13.81 3.44
CA SER A 66 23.25 -13.75 2.13
C SER A 66 22.54 -12.73 1.22
N ASP A 67 23.23 -12.29 0.18
CA ASP A 67 22.64 -11.40 -0.82
C ASP A 67 21.80 -12.16 -1.85
N LYS A 68 21.84 -13.47 -1.83
CA LYS A 68 21.09 -14.34 -2.73
C LYS A 68 20.56 -15.53 -1.99
N GLY A 69 19.46 -16.09 -2.46
CA GLY A 69 18.89 -17.27 -1.87
C GLY A 69 17.88 -17.92 -2.81
N LYS A 70 17.31 -19.02 -2.36
CA LYS A 70 16.23 -19.70 -3.05
C LYS A 70 15.14 -20.08 -2.08
N ALA A 71 13.92 -20.10 -2.57
CA ALA A 71 12.78 -20.55 -1.77
C ALA A 71 11.77 -21.20 -2.69
N THR A 72 10.96 -22.10 -2.13
CA THR A 72 9.82 -22.66 -2.85
C THR A 72 8.60 -21.79 -2.61
N LYS A 73 7.62 -21.88 -3.50
CA LYS A 73 6.36 -21.19 -3.33
C LYS A 73 5.71 -21.58 -2.01
N GLU A 74 5.80 -22.86 -1.65
CA GLU A 74 5.24 -23.36 -0.40
C GLU A 74 5.89 -22.68 0.81
N GLN A 75 7.21 -22.53 0.81
CA GLN A 75 7.90 -21.85 1.90
C GLN A 75 7.44 -20.41 2.05
N LEU A 76 7.27 -19.71 0.93
CA LEU A 76 6.79 -18.33 0.95
C LEU A 76 5.37 -18.26 1.48
N LEU A 77 4.48 -19.12 1.00
CA LEU A 77 3.09 -19.14 1.41
C LEU A 77 2.92 -19.52 2.89
N ILE A 78 3.66 -20.49 3.37
CA ILE A 78 3.61 -20.93 4.77
C ILE A 78 4.02 -19.77 5.69
N ASN A 79 4.99 -18.97 5.27
CA ASN A 79 5.44 -17.80 6.04
C ASN A 79 4.49 -16.61 5.92
N GLY A 80 3.48 -16.70 5.06
CA GLY A 80 2.51 -15.64 4.90
C GLY A 80 2.89 -14.57 3.89
N PHE A 81 3.75 -14.91 2.91
CA PHE A 81 4.16 -13.96 1.88
C PHE A 81 2.97 -13.59 1.00
N ASN A 82 2.83 -12.28 0.73
CA ASN A 82 1.73 -11.77 -0.09
C ASN A 82 2.27 -11.32 -1.45
N PHE A 83 1.99 -12.10 -2.49
CA PHE A 83 2.48 -11.83 -3.84
C PHE A 83 1.78 -10.67 -4.54
N TYR A 84 0.68 -10.18 -3.99
CA TYR A 84 -0.05 -9.07 -4.57
C TYR A 84 0.57 -7.71 -4.27
N TYR A 85 1.54 -7.65 -3.36
CA TYR A 85 2.14 -6.39 -2.93
C TYR A 85 3.64 -6.38 -3.18
N TYR A 86 4.12 -5.32 -3.79
CA TYR A 86 5.54 -5.10 -4.06
C TYR A 86 5.77 -3.61 -4.23
N THR A 87 7.01 -3.17 -4.01
CA THR A 87 7.35 -1.74 -4.12
C THR A 87 7.88 -1.38 -5.50
N ASN A 88 8.47 -2.34 -6.22
CA ASN A 88 9.10 -2.08 -7.50
C ASN A 88 9.19 -3.37 -8.31
N ILE A 89 9.23 -3.22 -9.63
CA ILE A 89 9.45 -4.31 -10.57
C ILE A 89 10.65 -3.93 -11.41
N TYR A 90 11.61 -4.85 -11.54
CA TYR A 90 12.73 -4.70 -12.46
C TYR A 90 12.63 -5.74 -13.56
N GLN A 91 12.55 -5.30 -14.81
CA GLN A 91 12.49 -6.20 -15.95
C GLN A 91 13.84 -6.21 -16.67
N THR A 92 14.40 -7.41 -16.88
CA THR A 92 15.66 -7.55 -17.56
C THR A 92 15.45 -7.47 -19.09
N LYS A 93 16.56 -7.31 -19.83
CA LYS A 93 16.51 -7.30 -21.29
C LYS A 93 15.96 -8.60 -21.86
N GLN A 94 16.08 -9.69 -21.12
CA GLN A 94 15.57 -11.01 -21.52
C GLN A 94 14.11 -11.23 -21.17
N GLY A 95 13.47 -10.22 -20.59
CA GLY A 95 12.06 -10.29 -20.23
C GLY A 95 11.76 -10.85 -18.86
N LYS A 96 12.77 -11.18 -18.06
CA LYS A 96 12.57 -11.68 -16.72
C LYS A 96 12.19 -10.54 -15.78
N LYS A 97 11.22 -10.77 -14.90
CA LYS A 97 10.72 -9.76 -13.97
C LYS A 97 11.09 -10.12 -12.54
N TYR A 98 11.77 -9.18 -11.88
CA TYR A 98 12.06 -9.26 -10.46
C TYR A 98 11.07 -8.37 -9.73
N TYR A 99 10.44 -8.91 -8.70
CA TYR A 99 9.49 -8.16 -7.86
C TYR A 99 10.18 -7.84 -6.54
N PHE A 100 10.26 -6.56 -6.20
CA PHE A 100 10.98 -6.12 -5.01
C PHE A 100 10.02 -5.66 -3.92
N ASN A 101 10.36 -6.01 -2.69
CA ASN A 101 9.79 -5.42 -1.48
C ASN A 101 10.94 -4.68 -0.80
N TYR A 102 11.02 -3.38 -1.06
CA TYR A 102 12.16 -2.53 -0.69
C TYR A 102 13.42 -3.00 -1.43
N GLU A 103 14.50 -3.35 -0.72
CA GLU A 103 15.75 -3.78 -1.36
C GLU A 103 15.81 -5.28 -1.64
N LEU A 104 14.83 -6.05 -1.19
CA LEU A 104 14.83 -7.50 -1.39
C LEU A 104 13.76 -7.89 -2.41
N GLY A 105 14.10 -8.80 -3.29
CA GLY A 105 13.20 -9.19 -4.35
C GLY A 105 13.26 -10.66 -4.69
N TYR A 106 12.40 -11.07 -5.61
CA TYR A 106 12.35 -12.46 -6.05
C TYR A 106 12.08 -12.54 -7.54
N LEU A 107 12.58 -13.63 -8.14
CA LEU A 107 12.33 -13.98 -9.53
C LEU A 107 11.72 -15.36 -9.55
N GLU A 108 10.58 -15.52 -10.21
CA GLU A 108 9.96 -16.83 -10.36
C GLU A 108 10.79 -17.71 -11.31
N LEU A 109 11.11 -18.90 -10.85
CA LEU A 109 11.83 -19.93 -11.61
C LEU A 109 10.85 -21.05 -11.94
N GLU A 110 11.35 -22.09 -12.60
CA GLU A 110 10.56 -23.27 -12.92
C GLU A 110 10.25 -24.09 -11.65
N GLU A 111 9.22 -24.92 -11.74
CA GLU A 111 8.83 -25.85 -10.65
C GLU A 111 8.50 -25.15 -9.34
N GLU A 112 7.81 -23.98 -9.43
CA GLU A 112 7.37 -23.24 -8.25
C GLU A 112 8.52 -22.86 -7.31
N GLN A 113 9.68 -22.59 -7.88
CA GLN A 113 10.83 -22.10 -7.12
C GLN A 113 11.05 -20.63 -7.41
N PHE A 114 11.68 -19.95 -6.45
CA PHE A 114 11.99 -18.53 -6.57
C PHE A 114 13.44 -18.27 -6.21
N ALA A 115 14.09 -17.45 -7.03
CA ALA A 115 15.40 -16.90 -6.69
C ALA A 115 15.18 -15.65 -5.86
N LEU A 116 15.86 -15.55 -4.73
CA LEU A 116 15.78 -14.39 -3.85
C LEU A 116 17.04 -13.56 -4.03
N VAL A 117 16.89 -12.26 -4.17
CA VAL A 117 18.02 -11.36 -4.46
C VAL A 117 17.91 -10.06 -3.69
N LYS A 118 19.08 -9.45 -3.47
CA LYS A 118 19.15 -8.09 -2.95
C LYS A 118 19.30 -7.12 -4.10
N LYS A 119 18.64 -5.97 -4.02
CA LYS A 119 18.66 -4.96 -5.06
C LYS A 119 20.08 -4.49 -5.34
N GLN A 120 20.44 -4.44 -6.61
CA GLN A 120 21.72 -3.94 -7.07
C GLN A 120 21.61 -2.47 -7.43
N ASP A 121 22.76 -1.78 -7.51
CA ASP A 121 22.78 -0.33 -7.75
C ASP A 121 22.13 0.06 -9.08
N TYR A 122 22.15 -0.83 -10.08
CA TYR A 122 21.56 -0.54 -11.40
C TYR A 122 20.04 -0.71 -11.42
N VAL A 123 19.44 -1.21 -10.36
CA VAL A 123 17.99 -1.35 -10.25
C VAL A 123 17.42 -0.09 -9.63
N LYS A 124 16.50 0.56 -10.31
CA LYS A 124 15.91 1.81 -9.82
C LYS A 124 14.54 1.56 -9.20
#